data_3a8f2ebf70df0b1c53c70c6a33ddb652
#
_entry.id   3a8f2ebf70df0b1c53c70c6a33ddb652
#
_cell.length_a   1.000
_cell.length_b   1.000
_cell.length_c   1.000
_cell.angle_alpha   90.00
_cell.angle_beta   90.00
_cell.angle_gamma   90.00
#
_symmetry.space_group_name_H-M   'P 1'
#
loop_
_entity.id
_entity.type
_entity.pdbx_description
1 polymer ?
#
loop_
_entity_poly.entity_id
_entity_poly.type
_entity_poly.pdbx_seq_one_letter_code
_entity_poly.pdbx_strand_id
1 'polypeptide(L)'
;MTVTLRPATRADLDYITALERRDDNREHIGQWSDWEHLGAIEGRNGRSHWMIERDGKRAGYLIAYDCRARDAGFYVKRILVADKEKGTGSEALRRFIEFALPRDGLSCVWLLVREANARGRHVYEKLGFEYFQPGPEEARRFDAFESAPGEGVLRMRLAPETSTR
;
A
#
# COMPACT_ATOMS: atom_id res chain seq x y z
N MET A 1 3.50 -11.83 18.37
CA MET A 1 2.72 -11.61 17.10
C MET A 1 3.66 -11.84 15.93
N THR A 2 3.28 -12.70 15.02
CA THR A 2 4.02 -12.91 13.77
C THR A 2 3.15 -12.45 12.60
N VAL A 3 3.64 -11.46 11.87
CA VAL A 3 2.94 -10.94 10.69
C VAL A 3 3.76 -11.27 9.45
N THR A 4 3.13 -11.88 8.48
CA THR A 4 3.76 -12.24 7.22
C THR A 4 2.91 -11.79 6.04
N LEU A 5 3.57 -11.66 4.89
CA LEU A 5 2.91 -11.40 3.62
C LEU A 5 3.09 -12.60 2.71
N ARG A 6 2.02 -12.98 2.02
CA ARG A 6 2.10 -13.96 0.95
C ARG A 6 1.28 -13.49 -0.24
N PRO A 7 1.60 -13.92 -1.45
CA PRO A 7 0.76 -13.56 -2.59
C PRO A 7 -0.67 -14.04 -2.38
N ALA A 8 -1.63 -13.18 -2.70
CA ALA A 8 -3.04 -13.55 -2.67
C ALA A 8 -3.33 -14.50 -3.83
N THR A 9 -4.32 -15.37 -3.63
CA THR A 9 -4.81 -16.29 -4.65
C THR A 9 -6.30 -16.12 -4.83
N ARG A 10 -6.87 -16.76 -5.84
CA ARG A 10 -8.32 -16.71 -6.07
C ARG A 10 -9.12 -17.20 -4.86
N ALA A 11 -8.56 -18.11 -4.08
CA ALA A 11 -9.19 -18.62 -2.87
C ALA A 11 -9.36 -17.54 -1.80
N ASP A 12 -8.62 -16.44 -1.89
CA ASP A 12 -8.72 -15.34 -0.93
C ASP A 12 -9.77 -14.30 -1.31
N LEU A 13 -10.33 -14.37 -2.51
CA LEU A 13 -11.20 -13.32 -3.03
C LEU A 13 -12.40 -13.02 -2.14
N ASP A 14 -13.08 -14.06 -1.65
CA ASP A 14 -14.25 -13.86 -0.79
C ASP A 14 -13.88 -13.17 0.51
N TYR A 15 -12.75 -13.53 1.10
CA TYR A 15 -12.27 -12.86 2.30
C TYR A 15 -11.96 -11.38 2.02
N ILE A 16 -11.29 -11.10 0.91
CA ILE A 16 -10.90 -9.74 0.54
C ILE A 16 -12.13 -8.85 0.36
N THR A 17 -13.10 -9.32 -0.42
CA THR A 17 -14.29 -8.51 -0.70
C THR A 17 -15.18 -8.35 0.53
N ALA A 18 -15.28 -9.38 1.37
CA ALA A 18 -16.02 -9.27 2.63
C ALA A 18 -15.39 -8.24 3.56
N LEU A 19 -14.05 -8.20 3.63
CA LEU A 19 -13.34 -7.24 4.46
C LEU A 19 -13.56 -5.80 3.97
N GLU A 20 -13.53 -5.59 2.65
CA GLU A 20 -13.79 -4.26 2.09
C GLU A 20 -15.19 -3.75 2.38
N ARG A 21 -16.16 -4.65 2.40
CA ARG A 21 -17.57 -4.31 2.58
C ARG A 21 -18.00 -4.18 4.03
N ARG A 22 -17.11 -4.47 4.97
CA ARG A 22 -17.44 -4.26 6.38
C ARG A 22 -17.80 -2.80 6.61
N ASP A 23 -18.77 -2.57 7.50
CA ASP A 23 -19.28 -1.22 7.79
C ASP A 23 -18.19 -0.25 8.22
N ASP A 24 -17.19 -0.73 8.96
CA ASP A 24 -16.09 0.11 9.41
C ASP A 24 -15.07 0.43 8.33
N ASN A 25 -15.15 -0.20 7.18
CA ASN A 25 -14.22 0.01 6.07
C ASN A 25 -14.83 0.70 4.86
N ARG A 26 -16.04 0.32 4.49
CA ARG A 26 -16.61 0.72 3.20
C ARG A 26 -16.79 2.23 3.00
N GLU A 27 -16.85 2.99 4.09
CA GLU A 27 -16.96 4.45 4.01
C GLU A 27 -15.61 5.13 3.82
N HIS A 28 -14.53 4.43 4.10
CA HIS A 28 -13.18 5.02 4.14
C HIS A 28 -12.28 4.59 3.00
N ILE A 29 -12.66 3.55 2.27
CA ILE A 29 -11.87 3.03 1.17
C ILE A 29 -12.74 2.83 -0.07
N GLY A 30 -12.12 2.95 -1.23
CA GLY A 30 -12.76 2.56 -2.46
C GLY A 30 -12.99 1.06 -2.47
N GLN A 31 -13.99 0.62 -3.21
CA GLN A 31 -14.26 -0.79 -3.36
C GLN A 31 -13.96 -1.21 -4.79
N TRP A 32 -13.14 -2.23 -4.91
CA TRP A 32 -12.84 -2.81 -6.21
C TRP A 32 -13.88 -3.89 -6.54
N SER A 33 -14.13 -4.06 -7.83
CA SER A 33 -14.87 -5.21 -8.31
C SER A 33 -14.01 -6.48 -8.17
N ASP A 34 -14.65 -7.64 -8.26
CA ASP A 34 -13.93 -8.91 -8.28
C ASP A 34 -12.91 -8.94 -9.42
N TRP A 35 -13.27 -8.38 -10.57
CA TRP A 35 -12.38 -8.31 -11.73
C TRP A 35 -11.09 -7.52 -11.43
N GLU A 36 -11.22 -6.41 -10.72
CA GLU A 36 -10.06 -5.60 -10.34
C GLU A 36 -9.16 -6.33 -9.35
N HIS A 37 -9.76 -6.98 -8.36
CA HIS A 37 -8.98 -7.80 -7.41
C HIS A 37 -8.27 -8.95 -8.12
N LEU A 38 -8.96 -9.64 -9.01
CA LEU A 38 -8.36 -10.75 -9.76
C LEU A 38 -7.21 -10.26 -10.64
N GLY A 39 -7.34 -9.08 -11.24
CA GLY A 39 -6.27 -8.49 -12.02
C GLY A 39 -5.00 -8.28 -11.21
N ALA A 40 -5.13 -7.79 -9.98
CA ALA A 40 -3.99 -7.60 -9.09
C ALA A 40 -3.43 -8.94 -8.60
N ILE A 41 -4.31 -9.90 -8.30
CA ILE A 41 -3.89 -11.25 -7.90
C ILE A 41 -3.07 -11.91 -9.01
N GLU A 42 -3.45 -11.68 -10.26
CA GLU A 42 -2.75 -12.24 -11.43
C GLU A 42 -1.54 -11.40 -11.86
N GLY A 43 -1.30 -10.28 -11.20
CA GLY A 43 -0.13 -9.43 -11.49
C GLY A 43 -0.25 -8.57 -12.73
N ARG A 44 -1.47 -8.26 -13.18
CA ARG A 44 -1.69 -7.44 -14.37
C ARG A 44 -1.25 -6.00 -14.15
N ASN A 45 -0.60 -5.43 -15.16
CA ASN A 45 -0.20 -4.03 -15.19
C ASN A 45 0.69 -3.62 -14.00
N GLY A 46 1.56 -4.54 -13.56
CA GLY A 46 2.47 -4.26 -12.45
C GLY A 46 1.80 -4.25 -11.08
N ARG A 47 0.54 -4.65 -11.00
CA ARG A 47 -0.17 -4.73 -9.73
C ARG A 47 0.19 -6.01 -9.01
N SER A 48 0.18 -5.96 -7.68
CA SER A 48 0.35 -7.14 -6.84
C SER A 48 -0.65 -7.09 -5.69
N HIS A 49 -1.06 -8.26 -5.26
CA HIS A 49 -2.03 -8.41 -4.18
C HIS A 49 -1.44 -9.38 -3.15
N TRP A 50 -1.38 -8.94 -1.91
CA TRP A 50 -0.74 -9.70 -0.84
C TRP A 50 -1.73 -9.93 0.28
N MET A 51 -1.77 -11.18 0.76
CA MET A 51 -2.49 -11.45 1.99
C MET A 51 -1.59 -11.16 3.17
N ILE A 52 -2.15 -10.48 4.15
CA ILE A 52 -1.50 -10.28 5.44
C ILE A 52 -1.98 -11.41 6.34
N GLU A 53 -1.03 -12.14 6.90
CA GLU A 53 -1.34 -13.18 7.89
C GLU A 53 -0.74 -12.81 9.22
N ARG A 54 -1.51 -13.02 10.27
CA ARG A 54 -1.05 -12.84 11.64
C ARG A 54 -1.20 -14.16 12.37
N ASP A 55 -0.07 -14.67 12.86
CA ASP A 55 -0.03 -15.96 13.54
C ASP A 55 -0.67 -17.08 12.71
N GLY A 56 -0.40 -17.06 11.41
CA GLY A 56 -0.87 -18.07 10.46
C GLY A 56 -2.29 -17.92 9.97
N LYS A 57 -3.00 -16.86 10.39
CA LYS A 57 -4.39 -16.63 10.00
C LYS A 57 -4.53 -15.37 9.16
N ARG A 58 -5.47 -15.37 8.21
CA ARG A 58 -5.76 -14.18 7.42
C ARG A 58 -6.11 -13.02 8.34
N ALA A 59 -5.46 -11.89 8.13
CA ALA A 59 -5.66 -10.69 8.96
C ALA A 59 -5.89 -9.43 8.13
N GLY A 60 -5.75 -9.52 6.80
CA GLY A 60 -5.93 -8.37 5.93
C GLY A 60 -5.28 -8.58 4.58
N TYR A 61 -5.12 -7.46 3.85
CA TYR A 61 -4.46 -7.52 2.54
C TYR A 61 -3.76 -6.19 2.24
N LEU A 62 -2.84 -6.26 1.27
CA LEU A 62 -2.11 -5.10 0.76
C LEU A 62 -2.10 -5.17 -0.76
N ILE A 63 -2.40 -4.05 -1.42
CA ILE A 63 -2.32 -3.92 -2.86
C ILE A 63 -1.20 -2.93 -3.19
N ALA A 64 -0.31 -3.31 -4.10
CA ALA A 64 0.79 -2.44 -4.51
C ALA A 64 0.94 -2.47 -6.03
N TYR A 65 1.45 -1.35 -6.57
CA TYR A 65 1.76 -1.22 -7.99
C TYR A 65 3.27 -1.06 -8.13
N ASP A 66 3.86 -1.86 -9.00
CA ASP A 66 5.27 -1.69 -9.36
C ASP A 66 5.34 -0.59 -10.42
N CYS A 67 5.87 0.54 -10.01
CA CYS A 67 5.94 1.73 -10.85
C CYS A 67 7.37 2.04 -11.32
N ARG A 68 8.28 1.08 -11.17
CA ARG A 68 9.71 1.31 -11.47
C ARG A 68 9.98 1.57 -12.93
N ALA A 69 9.14 1.07 -13.84
CA ALA A 69 9.30 1.33 -15.26
C ALA A 69 9.20 2.81 -15.62
N ARG A 70 8.61 3.62 -14.74
CA ARG A 70 8.51 5.06 -14.91
C ARG A 70 9.22 5.83 -13.80
N ASP A 71 10.18 5.18 -13.15
CA ASP A 71 10.96 5.78 -12.06
C ASP A 71 10.09 6.31 -10.93
N ALA A 72 9.00 5.61 -10.62
CA ALA A 72 8.06 6.01 -9.56
C ALA A 72 7.98 4.99 -8.43
N GLY A 73 8.98 4.13 -8.29
CA GLY A 73 9.08 3.18 -7.17
C GLY A 73 7.93 2.20 -7.07
N PHE A 74 7.49 1.95 -5.84
CA PHE A 74 6.30 1.14 -5.55
C PHE A 74 5.23 2.00 -4.91
N TYR A 75 4.01 1.89 -5.41
CA TYR A 75 2.86 2.58 -4.84
C TYR A 75 2.03 1.59 -4.01
N VAL A 76 1.83 1.90 -2.73
CA VAL A 76 0.93 1.12 -1.88
C VAL A 76 -0.47 1.71 -2.07
N LYS A 77 -1.27 1.03 -2.89
CA LYS A 77 -2.63 1.47 -3.22
C LYS A 77 -3.56 1.36 -2.03
N ARG A 78 -3.45 0.26 -1.29
CA ARG A 78 -4.35 0.00 -0.17
C ARG A 78 -3.73 -1.00 0.79
N ILE A 79 -3.89 -0.74 2.07
CA ILE A 79 -3.60 -1.70 3.11
C ILE A 79 -4.81 -1.72 4.05
N LEU A 80 -5.36 -2.90 4.29
CA LEU A 80 -6.58 -3.04 5.07
C LEU A 80 -6.44 -4.24 5.99
N VAL A 81 -6.71 -4.03 7.27
CA VAL A 81 -6.61 -5.09 8.29
C VAL A 81 -7.95 -5.29 8.97
N ALA A 82 -8.21 -6.55 9.39
CA ALA A 82 -9.45 -6.91 10.03
C ALA A 82 -9.53 -6.36 11.46
N ASP A 83 -8.46 -6.51 12.21
CA ASP A 83 -8.40 -6.04 13.60
C ASP A 83 -7.51 -4.82 13.69
N LYS A 84 -8.14 -3.65 13.75
CA LYS A 84 -7.44 -2.39 13.79
C LYS A 84 -6.79 -2.15 15.17
N GLU A 85 -5.79 -1.27 15.19
CA GLU A 85 -5.10 -0.86 16.42
C GLU A 85 -4.29 -1.95 17.14
N LYS A 86 -3.99 -3.03 16.44
CA LYS A 86 -3.17 -4.12 17.02
C LYS A 86 -1.75 -4.20 16.42
N GLY A 87 -1.40 -3.20 15.62
CA GLY A 87 -0.07 -3.15 15.01
C GLY A 87 0.11 -4.05 13.80
N THR A 88 -0.93 -4.77 13.37
CA THR A 88 -0.83 -5.68 12.23
C THR A 88 -0.53 -4.93 10.94
N GLY A 89 -1.24 -3.83 10.68
CA GLY A 89 -1.03 -3.04 9.47
C GLY A 89 0.35 -2.41 9.42
N SER A 90 0.81 -1.87 10.53
CA SER A 90 2.13 -1.27 10.63
C SER A 90 3.22 -2.30 10.35
N GLU A 91 3.10 -3.49 10.94
CA GLU A 91 4.08 -4.55 10.74
C GLU A 91 4.05 -5.08 9.30
N ALA A 92 2.86 -5.23 8.73
CA ALA A 92 2.72 -5.66 7.34
C ALA A 92 3.37 -4.66 6.37
N LEU A 93 3.17 -3.37 6.60
CA LEU A 93 3.78 -2.34 5.77
C LEU A 93 5.31 -2.36 5.92
N ARG A 94 5.79 -2.56 7.12
CA ARG A 94 7.24 -2.68 7.36
C ARG A 94 7.81 -3.87 6.58
N ARG A 95 7.11 -5.00 6.57
CA ARG A 95 7.53 -6.18 5.79
C ARG A 95 7.54 -5.87 4.29
N PHE A 96 6.54 -5.17 3.81
CA PHE A 96 6.51 -4.78 2.40
C PHE A 96 7.67 -3.86 2.05
N ILE A 97 8.01 -2.92 2.91
CA ILE A 97 9.14 -2.01 2.72
C ILE A 97 10.45 -2.81 2.63
N GLU A 98 10.65 -3.77 3.50
CA GLU A 98 11.84 -4.62 3.47
C GLU A 98 11.94 -5.39 2.14
N PHE A 99 10.81 -5.82 1.61
CA PHE A 99 10.77 -6.48 0.31
C PHE A 99 11.07 -5.50 -0.83
N ALA A 100 10.52 -4.30 -0.78
CA ALA A 100 10.54 -3.35 -1.89
C ALA A 100 11.83 -2.52 -1.97
N LEU A 101 12.27 -1.94 -0.85
CA LEU A 101 13.39 -0.99 -0.89
C LEU A 101 14.76 -1.59 -1.18
N PRO A 102 15.09 -2.82 -0.77
CA PRO A 102 16.38 -3.39 -1.13
C PRO A 102 16.51 -3.79 -2.59
N ARG A 103 15.45 -3.68 -3.38
CA ARG A 103 15.49 -4.07 -4.79
C ARG A 103 16.21 -3.00 -5.61
N ASP A 104 16.87 -3.46 -6.65
CA ASP A 104 17.74 -2.64 -7.48
C ASP A 104 17.02 -1.44 -8.08
N GLY A 105 17.62 -0.26 -7.92
CA GLY A 105 17.16 0.97 -8.55
C GLY A 105 15.85 1.49 -8.04
N LEU A 106 15.35 0.94 -6.95
CA LEU A 106 14.10 1.42 -6.39
C LEU A 106 14.28 2.79 -5.76
N SER A 107 13.49 3.75 -6.20
CA SER A 107 13.58 5.12 -5.70
C SER A 107 12.82 5.33 -4.40
N CYS A 108 11.63 4.73 -4.26
CA CYS A 108 10.82 4.94 -3.06
C CYS A 108 9.64 3.99 -3.00
N VAL A 109 9.04 3.94 -1.82
CA VAL A 109 7.68 3.42 -1.61
C VAL A 109 6.82 4.63 -1.28
N TRP A 110 5.71 4.79 -1.96
CA TRP A 110 4.85 5.97 -1.74
C TRP A 110 3.39 5.55 -1.60
N LEU A 111 2.62 6.46 -1.02
CA LEU A 111 1.20 6.23 -0.77
C LEU A 111 0.47 7.56 -0.70
N LEU A 112 -0.86 7.45 -0.70
CA LEU A 112 -1.75 8.58 -0.47
C LEU A 112 -2.45 8.38 0.85
N VAL A 113 -2.65 9.46 1.60
CA VAL A 113 -3.33 9.40 2.89
C VAL A 113 -4.24 10.61 3.02
N ARG A 114 -5.43 10.41 3.56
CA ARG A 114 -6.33 11.53 3.83
C ARG A 114 -5.76 12.37 4.97
N GLU A 115 -5.80 13.68 4.82
CA GLU A 115 -5.33 14.60 5.84
C GLU A 115 -6.03 14.35 7.18
N ALA A 116 -7.31 13.99 7.14
CA ALA A 116 -8.08 13.71 8.34
C ALA A 116 -7.77 12.35 8.98
N ASN A 117 -7.02 11.49 8.30
CA ASN A 117 -6.68 10.17 8.82
C ASN A 117 -5.46 10.26 9.76
N ALA A 118 -5.69 10.75 10.96
CA ALA A 118 -4.61 10.96 11.94
C ALA A 118 -3.89 9.66 12.30
N ARG A 119 -4.63 8.55 12.42
CA ARG A 119 -4.04 7.25 12.76
C ARG A 119 -3.09 6.78 11.65
N GLY A 120 -3.54 6.81 10.40
CA GLY A 120 -2.72 6.40 9.28
C GLY A 120 -1.48 7.26 9.16
N ARG A 121 -1.64 8.57 9.26
CA ARG A 121 -0.50 9.50 9.20
C ARG A 121 0.53 9.19 10.28
N HIS A 122 0.08 8.94 11.49
CA HIS A 122 0.97 8.62 12.60
C HIS A 122 1.77 7.34 12.33
N VAL A 123 1.09 6.30 11.82
CA VAL A 123 1.76 5.02 11.48
C VAL A 123 2.84 5.26 10.42
N TYR A 124 2.50 6.00 9.36
CA TYR A 124 3.44 6.24 8.28
C TYR A 124 4.62 7.09 8.73
N GLU A 125 4.36 8.13 9.53
CA GLU A 125 5.43 8.95 10.09
C GLU A 125 6.38 8.13 10.96
N LYS A 126 5.85 7.23 11.77
CA LYS A 126 6.68 6.34 12.60
C LYS A 126 7.54 5.40 11.77
N LEU A 127 7.07 5.01 10.61
CA LEU A 127 7.84 4.15 9.70
C LEU A 127 8.87 4.93 8.89
N GLY A 128 8.89 6.25 9.01
CA GLY A 128 9.87 7.08 8.34
C GLY A 128 9.37 7.74 7.06
N PHE A 129 8.09 7.60 6.73
CA PHE A 129 7.52 8.27 5.56
C PHE A 129 7.49 9.76 5.78
N GLU A 130 7.77 10.51 4.73
CA GLU A 130 7.73 11.97 4.75
C GLU A 130 6.73 12.47 3.72
N TYR A 131 6.09 13.61 4.03
CA TYR A 131 5.19 14.26 3.08
C TYR A 131 6.01 14.85 1.94
N PHE A 132 5.46 14.82 0.73
CA PHE A 132 6.13 15.42 -0.41
C PHE A 132 5.13 15.97 -1.42
N GLN A 133 5.58 16.98 -2.15
CA GLN A 133 4.83 17.52 -3.29
C GLN A 133 5.76 17.46 -4.49
N PRO A 134 5.48 16.59 -5.46
CA PRO A 134 6.34 16.48 -6.62
C PRO A 134 6.23 17.71 -7.50
N GLY A 135 7.34 18.09 -8.14
CA GLY A 135 7.31 19.09 -9.20
C GLY A 135 6.53 18.55 -10.41
N PRO A 136 6.23 19.42 -11.40
CA PRO A 136 5.37 18.99 -12.53
C PRO A 136 5.86 17.76 -13.28
N GLU A 137 7.15 17.64 -13.48
CA GLU A 137 7.70 16.48 -14.20
C GLU A 137 7.61 15.21 -13.37
N GLU A 138 7.98 15.29 -12.10
CA GLU A 138 7.89 14.14 -11.19
C GLU A 138 6.42 13.71 -11.02
N ALA A 139 5.51 14.68 -10.90
CA ALA A 139 4.10 14.41 -10.74
C ALA A 139 3.55 13.56 -11.89
N ARG A 140 4.00 13.81 -13.11
CA ARG A 140 3.54 13.01 -14.26
C ARG A 140 3.85 11.53 -14.12
N ARG A 141 4.97 11.20 -13.50
CA ARG A 141 5.35 9.81 -13.28
C ARG A 141 4.41 9.12 -12.29
N PHE A 142 4.08 9.81 -11.20
CA PHE A 142 3.15 9.26 -10.21
C PHE A 142 1.72 9.22 -10.74
N ASP A 143 1.29 10.27 -11.43
CA ASP A 143 -0.08 10.39 -11.93
C ASP A 143 -0.41 9.37 -13.04
N ALA A 144 0.59 8.74 -13.62
CA ALA A 144 0.40 7.67 -14.59
C ALA A 144 -0.21 6.41 -13.95
N PHE A 145 -0.07 6.25 -12.64
CA PHE A 145 -0.54 5.07 -11.93
C PHE A 145 -1.76 5.35 -11.06
N GLU A 146 -1.84 6.54 -10.52
CA GLU A 146 -2.97 6.95 -9.69
C GLU A 146 -3.21 8.43 -9.96
N SER A 147 -4.45 8.81 -10.13
CA SER A 147 -4.81 10.21 -10.38
C SER A 147 -4.23 11.12 -9.29
N ALA A 148 -3.92 12.35 -9.68
CA ALA A 148 -3.44 13.34 -8.73
C ALA A 148 -4.40 13.42 -7.55
N PRO A 149 -3.88 13.49 -6.32
CA PRO A 149 -4.76 13.55 -5.16
C PRO A 149 -5.59 14.83 -5.16
N GLY A 150 -6.86 14.69 -4.79
CA GLY A 150 -7.74 15.83 -4.62
C GLY A 150 -7.46 16.54 -3.31
N GLU A 151 -8.27 17.55 -3.03
CA GLU A 151 -8.18 18.31 -1.79
C GLU A 151 -8.32 17.39 -0.58
N GLY A 152 -7.49 17.60 0.44
CA GLY A 152 -7.52 16.83 1.67
C GLY A 152 -6.82 15.48 1.60
N VAL A 153 -6.11 15.21 0.52
CA VAL A 153 -5.32 13.97 0.38
C VAL A 153 -3.85 14.34 0.20
N LEU A 154 -2.99 13.69 0.97
CA LEU A 154 -1.56 13.99 1.02
C LEU A 154 -0.76 12.84 0.43
N ARG A 155 0.39 13.17 -0.13
CA ARG A 155 1.36 12.19 -0.61
C ARG A 155 2.46 12.02 0.44
N MET A 156 2.79 10.76 0.72
CA MET A 156 3.93 10.43 1.57
C MET A 156 4.81 9.43 0.87
N ARG A 157 6.11 9.49 1.13
CA ARG A 157 7.04 8.51 0.58
C ARG A 157 8.15 8.17 1.55
N LEU A 158 8.70 6.99 1.36
CA LEU A 158 9.89 6.52 2.05
C LEU A 158 10.93 6.18 1.00
N ALA A 159 12.07 6.87 1.03
CA ALA A 159 13.19 6.58 0.14
C ALA A 159 14.16 5.64 0.84
N PRO A 160 14.97 4.87 0.09
CA PRO A 160 16.03 4.07 0.71
C PRO A 160 17.00 4.99 1.46
N GLU A 161 17.55 4.50 2.55
CA GLU A 161 18.59 5.23 3.24
C GLU A 161 19.76 5.42 2.31
N THR A 162 20.13 6.67 2.11
CA THR A 162 21.35 6.97 1.39
C THR A 162 22.52 6.72 2.32
N SER A 163 23.37 5.82 1.90
CA SER A 163 24.59 5.58 2.57
C SER A 163 25.45 6.83 2.43
N THR A 164 25.53 7.61 3.47
CA THR A 164 26.45 8.73 3.47
C THR A 164 27.77 8.29 3.98
N ARG A 165 28.68 8.56 3.22
CA ARG A 165 29.97 8.32 3.82
C ARG A 165 31.07 8.87 3.23
#